data_e3ae4974a2c8f8799729bf4cca198609
#
_entry.id   e3ae4974a2c8f8799729bf4cca198609
#
_cell.length_a   1.000
_cell.length_b   1.000
_cell.length_c   1.000
_cell.angle_alpha   90.00
_cell.angle_beta   90.00
_cell.angle_gamma   90.00
#
_symmetry.space_group_name_H-M   'P 1'
#
loop_
_entity.id
_entity.type
_entity.pdbx_description
1 polymer ?
#
loop_
_entity_poly.entity_id
_entity_poly.type
_entity_poly.pdbx_seq_one_letter_code
_entity_poly.pdbx_strand_id
1 'polypeptide(L)'
;HHAPGTNIEFIVAQLLRLERLGAFDFNSRFYADDDLIVGAADPYQLFRIMNEIVDAGALAPDSGVNFMLDQCHNLEEKIPGEIRSATNVQEATAKALLVDREALSAARAVGDVLAANDVFVDAFNTDVRPLLAELRESQGLDPDPMRAFLASGYLERIRSERVGGDAAGWGA
;
A
#
# COMPACT_ATOMS: atom_id res chain seq x y z
N HIS A 1 12.44 5.59 8.87
CA HIS A 1 11.49 6.20 9.76
C HIS A 1 11.08 7.59 9.31
N HIS A 2 9.83 7.74 9.07
CA HIS A 2 9.18 8.87 8.46
C HIS A 2 8.96 10.02 9.47
N ALA A 3 9.89 10.98 9.55
CA ALA A 3 9.57 12.24 10.17
C ALA A 3 8.63 13.09 9.26
N PRO A 4 7.71 13.91 9.79
CA PRO A 4 6.91 14.81 8.97
C PRO A 4 7.81 15.60 8.00
N GLY A 5 7.41 15.67 6.73
CA GLY A 5 8.20 16.32 5.68
C GLY A 5 9.36 15.51 5.11
N THR A 6 9.50 14.23 5.50
CA THR A 6 10.49 13.33 4.89
C THR A 6 10.03 12.90 3.51
N ASN A 7 10.89 13.04 2.51
CA ASN A 7 10.64 12.54 1.16
C ASN A 7 10.97 11.04 1.11
N ILE A 8 10.00 10.21 1.45
CA ILE A 8 10.17 8.74 1.53
C ILE A 8 10.42 8.15 0.15
N GLU A 9 9.70 8.58 -0.88
CA GLU A 9 9.86 8.07 -2.24
C GLU A 9 11.28 8.32 -2.76
N PHE A 10 11.90 9.45 -2.41
CA PHE A 10 13.29 9.72 -2.77
C PHE A 10 14.27 8.78 -2.03
N ILE A 11 14.03 8.54 -0.73
CA ILE A 11 14.84 7.62 0.07
C ILE A 11 14.74 6.22 -0.49
N VAL A 12 13.54 5.75 -0.81
CA VAL A 12 13.29 4.43 -1.42
C VAL A 12 14.02 4.31 -2.75
N ALA A 13 13.89 5.31 -3.64
CA ALA A 13 14.59 5.35 -4.92
C ALA A 13 16.11 5.25 -4.75
N GLN A 14 16.69 5.98 -3.77
CA GLN A 14 18.14 5.92 -3.51
C GLN A 14 18.57 4.55 -2.98
N LEU A 15 17.81 3.97 -2.04
CA LEU A 15 18.14 2.66 -1.46
C LEU A 15 18.01 1.55 -2.49
N LEU A 16 17.01 1.60 -3.37
CA LEU A 16 16.85 0.67 -4.49
C LEU A 16 18.02 0.77 -5.47
N ARG A 17 18.39 1.99 -5.88
CA ARG A 17 19.52 2.24 -6.77
C ARG A 17 20.87 1.75 -6.19
N LEU A 18 21.01 1.80 -4.88
CA LEU A 18 22.23 1.35 -4.17
C LEU A 18 22.18 -0.13 -3.79
N GLU A 19 21.10 -0.85 -4.11
CA GLU A 19 20.86 -2.25 -3.71
C GLU A 19 20.94 -2.42 -2.18
N ARG A 20 20.37 -1.46 -1.44
CA ARG A 20 20.39 -1.41 0.03
C ARG A 20 19.01 -1.49 0.67
N LEU A 21 17.94 -1.58 -0.11
CA LEU A 21 16.60 -1.80 0.39
C LEU A 21 16.39 -3.32 0.59
N GLY A 22 16.32 -3.78 1.83
CA GLY A 22 16.07 -5.18 2.16
C GLY A 22 14.63 -5.46 2.55
N ALA A 23 13.95 -4.46 3.15
CA ALA A 23 12.54 -4.57 3.53
C ALA A 23 11.87 -3.20 3.55
N PHE A 24 10.55 -3.22 3.40
CA PHE A 24 9.71 -2.03 3.54
C PHE A 24 8.45 -2.39 4.32
N ASP A 25 8.25 -1.72 5.46
CA ASP A 25 7.08 -1.87 6.32
C ASP A 25 6.10 -0.74 6.02
N PHE A 26 4.91 -1.08 5.53
CA PHE A 26 3.90 -0.12 5.18
C PHE A 26 3.03 0.25 6.36
N ASN A 27 2.96 1.53 6.66
CA ASN A 27 1.94 2.17 7.47
C ASN A 27 1.70 3.60 6.98
N SER A 28 0.75 4.31 7.56
CA SER A 28 0.56 5.74 7.35
C SER A 28 0.62 6.46 8.68
N ARG A 29 0.97 7.76 8.63
CA ARG A 29 0.97 8.59 9.84
C ARG A 29 0.70 10.05 9.52
N PHE A 30 0.12 10.75 10.49
CA PHE A 30 0.07 12.21 10.55
C PHE A 30 1.00 12.76 11.62
N TYR A 31 1.00 12.12 12.78
CA TYR A 31 1.71 12.59 13.98
C TYR A 31 2.46 11.42 14.61
N ALA A 32 3.65 11.66 15.08
CA ALA A 32 4.44 10.67 15.80
C ALA A 32 4.37 9.25 15.18
N ASP A 33 4.06 8.26 15.97
CA ASP A 33 4.06 6.83 15.65
C ASP A 33 2.63 6.29 15.74
N ASP A 34 1.76 6.85 14.92
CA ASP A 34 0.32 6.57 14.97
C ASP A 34 -0.13 5.40 14.07
N ASP A 35 0.77 4.78 13.33
CA ASP A 35 0.60 3.51 12.56
C ASP A 35 -0.78 3.33 11.91
N LEU A 36 -1.21 4.36 11.18
CA LEU A 36 -2.53 4.39 10.55
C LEU A 36 -2.63 3.43 9.37
N ILE A 37 -3.86 3.14 8.96
CA ILE A 37 -4.16 2.40 7.73
C ILE A 37 -3.32 2.94 6.56
N VAL A 38 -2.63 2.05 5.87
CA VAL A 38 -1.72 2.40 4.78
C VAL A 38 -2.40 3.27 3.72
N GLY A 39 -1.78 4.38 3.38
CA GLY A 39 -2.30 5.35 2.41
C GLY A 39 -3.40 6.28 2.96
N ALA A 40 -3.82 6.15 4.22
CA ALA A 40 -4.88 6.99 4.77
C ALA A 40 -4.49 8.47 4.90
N ALA A 41 -3.23 8.74 5.22
CA ALA A 41 -2.72 10.09 5.40
C ALA A 41 -2.41 10.77 4.06
N ASP A 42 -1.73 10.06 3.15
CA ASP A 42 -1.32 10.56 1.85
C ASP A 42 -1.30 9.43 0.81
N PRO A 43 -2.42 9.18 0.12
CA PRO A 43 -2.51 8.15 -0.90
C PRO A 43 -1.64 8.47 -2.14
N TYR A 44 -1.37 9.74 -2.42
CA TYR A 44 -0.49 10.11 -3.53
C TYR A 44 0.98 9.79 -3.22
N GLN A 45 1.42 9.99 -1.98
CA GLN A 45 2.76 9.57 -1.55
C GLN A 45 2.91 8.04 -1.62
N LEU A 46 1.90 7.27 -1.17
CA LEU A 46 1.91 5.82 -1.31
C LEU A 46 2.07 5.40 -2.78
N PHE A 47 1.31 6.00 -3.69
CA PHE A 47 1.45 5.76 -5.13
C PHE A 47 2.87 6.09 -5.62
N ARG A 48 3.47 7.20 -5.20
CA ARG A 48 4.83 7.58 -5.60
C ARG A 48 5.88 6.61 -5.07
N ILE A 49 5.73 6.12 -3.84
CA ILE A 49 6.59 5.06 -3.28
C ILE A 49 6.47 3.79 -4.11
N MET A 50 5.25 3.35 -4.41
CA MET A 50 5.02 2.17 -5.25
C MET A 50 5.55 2.34 -6.66
N ASN A 51 5.54 3.57 -7.20
CA ASN A 51 6.15 3.88 -8.49
C ASN A 51 7.66 3.56 -8.50
N GLU A 52 8.40 3.96 -7.48
CA GLU A 52 9.84 3.67 -7.38
C GLU A 52 10.12 2.16 -7.21
N ILE A 53 9.29 1.48 -6.42
CA ILE A 53 9.38 0.02 -6.21
C ILE A 53 9.11 -0.75 -7.52
N VAL A 54 8.07 -0.36 -8.27
CA VAL A 54 7.71 -0.97 -9.56
C VAL A 54 8.77 -0.69 -10.61
N ASP A 55 9.23 0.56 -10.72
CA ASP A 55 10.24 0.98 -11.71
C ASP A 55 11.57 0.25 -11.54
N ALA A 56 11.96 -0.01 -10.29
CA ALA A 56 13.16 -0.78 -9.95
C ALA A 56 12.99 -2.30 -10.10
N GLY A 57 11.81 -2.82 -10.44
CA GLY A 57 11.53 -4.25 -10.50
C GLY A 57 11.56 -4.95 -9.13
N ALA A 58 11.44 -4.19 -8.04
CA ALA A 58 11.61 -4.71 -6.69
C ALA A 58 10.46 -5.62 -6.21
N LEU A 59 9.37 -5.73 -6.98
CA LEU A 59 8.28 -6.70 -6.72
C LEU A 59 8.59 -8.11 -7.24
N ALA A 60 9.66 -8.30 -7.99
CA ALA A 60 10.05 -9.63 -8.47
C ALA A 60 10.39 -10.55 -7.28
N PRO A 61 10.02 -11.84 -7.33
CA PRO A 61 10.26 -12.77 -6.21
C PRO A 61 11.74 -12.92 -5.82
N ASP A 62 12.64 -12.65 -6.74
CA ASP A 62 14.08 -12.74 -6.58
C ASP A 62 14.77 -11.39 -6.32
N SER A 63 14.00 -10.33 -6.11
CA SER A 63 14.54 -8.98 -5.87
C SER A 63 15.32 -8.85 -4.55
N GLY A 64 15.06 -9.73 -3.59
CA GLY A 64 15.63 -9.65 -2.24
C GLY A 64 14.98 -8.59 -1.35
N VAL A 65 13.92 -7.91 -1.81
CA VAL A 65 13.16 -6.93 -1.03
C VAL A 65 11.90 -7.56 -0.47
N ASN A 66 11.72 -7.45 0.85
CA ASN A 66 10.51 -7.93 1.53
C ASN A 66 9.55 -6.77 1.82
N PHE A 67 8.25 -7.03 1.69
CA PHE A 67 7.21 -6.06 1.97
C PHE A 67 6.30 -6.58 3.06
N MET A 68 6.03 -5.76 4.06
CA MET A 68 5.18 -6.07 5.20
C MET A 68 4.19 -4.92 5.44
N LEU A 69 3.08 -5.25 6.10
CA LEU A 69 2.15 -4.27 6.64
C LEU A 69 2.41 -4.17 8.14
N ASP A 70 2.68 -2.97 8.60
CA ASP A 70 2.96 -2.67 10.02
C ASP A 70 1.93 -1.64 10.53
N GLN A 71 0.69 -1.81 10.12
CA GLN A 71 -0.41 -0.97 10.55
C GLN A 71 -1.08 -1.59 11.78
N CYS A 72 -1.06 -0.93 12.91
CA CYS A 72 -1.67 -1.41 14.15
C CYS A 72 -2.14 -0.27 15.06
N HIS A 73 -3.14 0.47 14.64
CA HIS A 73 -3.80 1.44 15.51
C HIS A 73 -4.77 0.76 16.49
N ASN A 74 -5.08 1.41 17.62
CA ASN A 74 -5.91 0.82 18.67
C ASN A 74 -7.41 1.06 18.51
N LEU A 75 -7.85 1.83 17.54
CA LEU A 75 -9.25 2.21 17.35
C LEU A 75 -10.00 1.25 16.44
N GLU A 76 -9.38 0.78 15.36
CA GLU A 76 -10.02 -0.13 14.41
C GLU A 76 -9.79 -1.60 14.74
N GLU A 77 -10.68 -2.44 14.26
CA GLU A 77 -10.50 -3.89 14.26
C GLU A 77 -9.30 -4.27 13.40
N LYS A 78 -8.38 -5.07 13.96
CA LYS A 78 -7.08 -5.34 13.34
C LYS A 78 -7.19 -5.97 11.95
N ILE A 79 -7.95 -7.04 11.80
CA ILE A 79 -8.06 -7.74 10.51
C ILE A 79 -8.73 -6.86 9.44
N PRO A 80 -9.85 -6.17 9.69
CA PRO A 80 -10.37 -5.18 8.74
C PRO A 80 -9.37 -4.07 8.40
N GLY A 81 -8.60 -3.58 9.37
CA GLY A 81 -7.55 -2.60 9.15
C GLY A 81 -6.48 -3.12 8.17
N GLU A 82 -5.98 -4.34 8.39
CA GLU A 82 -5.01 -5.00 7.52
C GLU A 82 -5.56 -5.27 6.11
N ILE A 83 -6.82 -5.73 5.98
CA ILE A 83 -7.45 -5.92 4.67
C ILE A 83 -7.54 -4.59 3.93
N ARG A 84 -7.86 -3.49 4.60
CA ARG A 84 -7.90 -2.16 4.02
C ARG A 84 -6.50 -1.71 3.59
N SER A 85 -5.51 -1.89 4.43
CA SER A 85 -4.11 -1.56 4.15
C SER A 85 -3.59 -2.33 2.94
N ALA A 86 -3.80 -3.64 2.90
CA ALA A 86 -3.43 -4.48 1.76
C ALA A 86 -4.12 -4.03 0.45
N THR A 87 -5.41 -3.69 0.52
CA THR A 87 -6.16 -3.22 -0.64
C THR A 87 -5.60 -1.89 -1.16
N ASN A 88 -5.27 -0.95 -0.27
CA ASN A 88 -4.69 0.34 -0.65
C ASN A 88 -3.30 0.16 -1.30
N VAL A 89 -2.47 -0.75 -0.80
CA VAL A 89 -1.18 -1.07 -1.43
C VAL A 89 -1.38 -1.70 -2.81
N GLN A 90 -2.35 -2.61 -2.97
CA GLN A 90 -2.67 -3.19 -4.28
C GLN A 90 -3.15 -2.14 -5.28
N GLU A 91 -4.01 -1.20 -4.85
CA GLU A 91 -4.47 -0.09 -5.71
C GLU A 91 -3.30 0.82 -6.11
N ALA A 92 -2.44 1.20 -5.17
CA ALA A 92 -1.26 2.03 -5.46
C ALA A 92 -0.29 1.32 -6.40
N THR A 93 -0.10 -0.01 -6.23
CA THR A 93 0.72 -0.84 -7.12
C THR A 93 0.14 -0.88 -8.54
N ALA A 94 -1.16 -1.14 -8.68
CA ALA A 94 -1.82 -1.17 -9.99
C ALA A 94 -1.69 0.17 -10.71
N LYS A 95 -1.89 1.28 -10.01
CA LYS A 95 -1.68 2.63 -10.57
C LYS A 95 -0.23 2.87 -10.98
N ALA A 96 0.74 2.41 -10.18
CA ALA A 96 2.16 2.53 -10.50
C ALA A 96 2.55 1.73 -11.77
N LEU A 97 1.90 0.59 -12.00
CA LEU A 97 2.06 -0.20 -13.23
C LEU A 97 1.48 0.49 -14.47
N LEU A 98 0.52 1.42 -14.30
CA LEU A 98 -0.08 2.19 -15.40
C LEU A 98 0.73 3.44 -15.78
N VAL A 99 1.77 3.79 -15.04
CA VAL A 99 2.64 4.93 -15.40
C VAL A 99 3.30 4.68 -16.76
N ASP A 100 3.04 5.56 -17.72
CA ASP A 100 3.68 5.53 -19.04
C ASP A 100 5.17 5.92 -18.91
N ARG A 101 6.02 4.91 -18.81
CA ARG A 101 7.48 5.08 -18.64
C ARG A 101 8.14 5.74 -19.83
N GLU A 102 7.63 5.51 -21.03
CA GLU A 102 8.16 6.09 -22.25
C GLU A 102 7.85 7.59 -22.32
N ALA A 103 6.59 7.96 -22.12
CA ALA A 103 6.17 9.36 -22.07
C ALA A 103 6.87 10.12 -20.95
N LEU A 104 7.00 9.51 -19.75
CA LEU A 104 7.72 10.10 -18.63
C LEU A 104 9.19 10.35 -18.95
N SER A 105 9.86 9.38 -19.56
CA SER A 105 11.26 9.50 -19.97
C SER A 105 11.45 10.58 -21.03
N ALA A 106 10.56 10.64 -22.03
CA ALA A 106 10.59 11.66 -23.09
C ALA A 106 10.42 13.08 -22.51
N ALA A 107 9.44 13.28 -21.61
CA ALA A 107 9.21 14.57 -20.96
C ALA A 107 10.42 15.01 -20.13
N ARG A 108 11.01 14.09 -19.36
CA ARG A 108 12.22 14.36 -18.57
C ARG A 108 13.42 14.73 -19.44
N ALA A 109 13.61 14.08 -20.58
CA ALA A 109 14.72 14.31 -21.49
C ALA A 109 14.75 15.75 -22.05
N VAL A 110 13.57 16.36 -22.22
CA VAL A 110 13.45 17.75 -22.72
C VAL A 110 13.17 18.77 -21.61
N GLY A 111 13.11 18.32 -20.35
CA GLY A 111 12.84 19.20 -19.21
C GLY A 111 11.39 19.67 -19.12
N ASP A 112 10.45 19.00 -19.76
CA ASP A 112 9.01 19.29 -19.66
C ASP A 112 8.44 18.75 -18.34
N VAL A 113 8.50 19.59 -17.30
CA VAL A 113 8.05 19.23 -15.96
C VAL A 113 6.54 19.04 -15.90
N LEU A 114 5.77 19.79 -16.70
CA LEU A 114 4.31 19.66 -16.69
C LEU A 114 3.88 18.33 -17.35
N ALA A 115 4.41 18.03 -18.52
CA ALA A 115 4.13 16.73 -19.15
C ALA A 115 4.56 15.55 -18.27
N ALA A 116 5.72 15.63 -17.62
CA ALA A 116 6.16 14.60 -16.67
C ALA A 116 5.22 14.47 -15.46
N ASN A 117 4.68 15.57 -14.94
CA ASN A 117 3.69 15.57 -13.87
C ASN A 117 2.36 14.96 -14.33
N ASP A 118 1.90 15.29 -15.53
CA ASP A 118 0.63 14.81 -16.07
C ASP A 118 0.61 13.28 -16.21
N VAL A 119 1.72 12.68 -16.63
CA VAL A 119 1.87 11.21 -16.67
C VAL A 119 1.59 10.57 -15.29
N PHE A 120 2.11 11.17 -14.20
CA PHE A 120 1.83 10.67 -12.84
C PHE A 120 0.38 10.92 -12.41
N VAL A 121 -0.15 12.11 -12.70
CA VAL A 121 -1.51 12.50 -12.31
C VAL A 121 -2.54 11.61 -13.00
N ASP A 122 -2.35 11.32 -14.31
CA ASP A 122 -3.23 10.46 -15.08
C ASP A 122 -3.25 9.03 -14.52
N ALA A 123 -2.06 8.46 -14.24
CA ALA A 123 -1.97 7.15 -13.63
C ALA A 123 -2.61 7.10 -12.24
N PHE A 124 -2.35 8.11 -11.40
CA PHE A 124 -2.91 8.20 -10.05
C PHE A 124 -4.44 8.34 -10.05
N ASN A 125 -5.01 9.11 -10.97
CA ASN A 125 -6.45 9.33 -11.07
C ASN A 125 -7.21 8.17 -11.73
N THR A 126 -6.52 7.20 -12.33
CA THR A 126 -7.17 6.03 -12.92
C THR A 126 -7.81 5.17 -11.84
N ASP A 127 -9.10 4.83 -12.01
CA ASP A 127 -9.78 3.90 -11.13
C ASP A 127 -9.40 2.45 -11.48
N VAL A 128 -8.54 1.87 -10.67
CA VAL A 128 -8.05 0.50 -10.84
C VAL A 128 -8.88 -0.57 -10.10
N ARG A 129 -9.89 -0.16 -9.34
CA ARG A 129 -10.72 -1.09 -8.54
C ARG A 129 -11.45 -2.12 -9.39
N PRO A 130 -12.03 -1.78 -10.56
CA PRO A 130 -12.64 -2.77 -11.44
C PRO A 130 -11.62 -3.82 -11.93
N LEU A 131 -10.41 -3.38 -12.32
CA LEU A 131 -9.33 -4.27 -12.75
C LEU A 131 -8.91 -5.24 -11.63
N LEU A 132 -8.75 -4.74 -10.41
CA LEU A 132 -8.40 -5.57 -9.26
C LEU A 132 -9.52 -6.54 -8.87
N ALA A 133 -10.78 -6.13 -9.02
CA ALA A 133 -11.92 -7.03 -8.83
C ALA A 133 -11.91 -8.18 -9.83
N GLU A 134 -11.74 -7.89 -11.11
CA GLU A 134 -11.63 -8.89 -12.18
C GLU A 134 -10.44 -9.84 -11.96
N LEU A 135 -9.29 -9.30 -11.55
CA LEU A 135 -8.11 -10.11 -11.23
C LEU A 135 -8.41 -11.10 -10.09
N ARG A 136 -9.07 -10.67 -9.01
CA ARG A 136 -9.45 -11.55 -7.91
C ARG A 136 -10.43 -12.63 -8.36
N GLU A 137 -11.43 -12.27 -9.12
CA GLU A 137 -12.40 -13.24 -9.68
C GLU A 137 -11.70 -14.28 -10.57
N SER A 138 -10.73 -13.88 -11.39
CA SER A 138 -9.96 -14.80 -12.22
C SER A 138 -9.15 -15.82 -11.43
N GLN A 139 -8.85 -15.50 -10.16
CA GLN A 139 -8.15 -16.37 -9.21
C GLN A 139 -9.13 -17.14 -8.30
N GLY A 140 -10.44 -17.05 -8.54
CA GLY A 140 -11.47 -17.68 -7.71
C GLY A 140 -11.68 -17.02 -6.35
N LEU A 141 -11.28 -15.75 -6.18
CA LEU A 141 -11.45 -14.97 -4.97
C LEU A 141 -12.66 -14.02 -5.10
N ASP A 142 -13.19 -13.58 -3.96
CA ASP A 142 -14.22 -12.53 -3.95
C ASP A 142 -13.63 -11.22 -4.48
N PRO A 143 -14.32 -10.51 -5.39
CA PRO A 143 -13.85 -9.23 -5.91
C PRO A 143 -13.70 -8.13 -4.84
N ASP A 144 -14.46 -8.25 -3.73
CA ASP A 144 -14.38 -7.36 -2.57
C ASP A 144 -13.94 -8.14 -1.31
N PRO A 145 -12.64 -8.13 -0.98
CA PRO A 145 -12.11 -8.89 0.14
C PRO A 145 -12.67 -8.44 1.51
N MET A 146 -13.02 -7.17 1.66
CA MET A 146 -13.63 -6.68 2.89
C MET A 146 -15.04 -7.24 3.06
N ARG A 147 -15.87 -7.21 2.01
CA ARG A 147 -17.21 -7.80 2.00
C ARG A 147 -17.14 -9.30 2.30
N ALA A 148 -16.23 -10.02 1.66
CA ALA A 148 -16.03 -11.44 1.89
C ALA A 148 -15.67 -11.74 3.35
N PHE A 149 -14.75 -10.98 3.91
CA PHE A 149 -14.34 -11.11 5.31
C PHE A 149 -15.51 -10.86 6.27
N LEU A 150 -16.24 -9.76 6.09
CA LEU A 150 -17.39 -9.44 6.94
C LEU A 150 -18.50 -10.49 6.84
N ALA A 151 -18.76 -11.00 5.63
CA ALA A 151 -19.77 -12.06 5.41
C ALA A 151 -19.37 -13.41 6.01
N SER A 152 -18.09 -13.64 6.29
CA SER A 152 -17.60 -14.88 6.90
C SER A 152 -18.04 -15.10 8.36
N GLY A 153 -18.51 -14.05 9.04
CA GLY A 153 -18.84 -14.08 10.47
C GLY A 153 -17.63 -14.34 11.39
N TYR A 154 -16.41 -14.20 10.86
CA TYR A 154 -15.19 -14.51 11.60
C TYR A 154 -15.06 -13.69 12.89
N LEU A 155 -15.36 -12.39 12.84
CA LEU A 155 -15.23 -11.51 14.02
C LEU A 155 -16.17 -11.92 15.15
N GLU A 156 -17.44 -12.21 14.83
CA GLU A 156 -18.42 -12.63 15.81
C GLU A 156 -18.03 -13.96 16.44
N ARG A 157 -17.57 -14.91 15.64
CA ARG A 157 -17.10 -16.21 16.12
C ARG A 157 -15.92 -16.05 17.08
N ILE A 158 -14.87 -15.33 16.70
CA ILE A 158 -13.68 -15.14 17.53
C ILE A 158 -14.00 -14.36 18.81
N ARG A 159 -14.89 -13.37 18.75
CA ARG A 159 -15.34 -12.65 19.94
C ARG A 159 -16.05 -13.59 20.90
N SER A 160 -16.95 -14.44 20.42
CA SER A 160 -17.67 -15.41 21.26
C SER A 160 -16.74 -16.44 21.90
N GLU A 161 -15.73 -16.90 21.17
CA GLU A 161 -14.72 -17.85 21.66
C GLU A 161 -13.81 -17.22 22.73
N ARG A 162 -13.46 -15.94 22.58
CA ARG A 162 -12.58 -15.22 23.53
C ARG A 162 -13.27 -14.71 24.78
N VAL A 163 -14.59 -14.47 24.75
CA VAL A 163 -15.37 -14.09 25.95
C VAL A 163 -15.48 -15.24 26.95
N GLY A 164 -15.29 -16.50 26.51
CA GLY A 164 -15.22 -17.68 27.38
C GLY A 164 -13.84 -17.97 27.99
N GLY A 165 -12.80 -17.31 27.55
CA GLY A 165 -11.45 -17.38 28.13
C GLY A 165 -11.15 -16.05 28.85
N ASP A 166 -10.65 -16.12 30.10
CA ASP A 166 -10.25 -14.96 30.86
C ASP A 166 -9.57 -13.92 29.98
N ALA A 167 -10.13 -12.71 29.95
CA ALA A 167 -9.54 -11.55 29.29
C ALA A 167 -8.28 -11.12 30.07
N ALA A 168 -7.25 -11.96 30.04
CA ALA A 168 -5.91 -11.61 30.49
C ALA A 168 -5.28 -10.73 29.41
N GLY A 169 -5.57 -9.44 29.54
CA GLY A 169 -4.78 -8.29 29.23
C GLY A 169 -3.85 -8.31 28.05
N TRP A 170 -4.21 -7.56 27.02
CA TRP A 170 -3.28 -6.59 26.44
C TRP A 170 -3.86 -5.21 26.72
N GLY A 171 -3.15 -4.49 27.55
CA GLY A 171 -3.37 -3.27 28.24
C GLY A 171 -4.37 -2.27 27.69
N ALA A 172 -5.19 -1.79 28.61
CA ALA A 172 -5.79 -0.48 28.53
C ALA A 172 -4.71 0.61 28.59
#